data_8dc97c629a01153e58421738db53317a
#
_entry.id   8dc97c629a01153e58421738db53317a
#
_cell.length_a   1.000
_cell.length_b   1.000
_cell.length_c   1.000
_cell.angle_alpha   90.00
_cell.angle_beta   90.00
_cell.angle_gamma   90.00
#
_symmetry.space_group_name_H-M   'P 1'
#
loop_
_entity.id
_entity.type
_entity.pdbx_description
1 polymer ?
#
loop_
_entity_poly.entity_id
_entity_poly.type
_entity_poly.pdbx_seq_one_letter_code
_entity_poly.pdbx_strand_id
1 'polypeptide(L)'
;MKPWYAHYDPGVPKEAPAPRLLPEALAETARRFPKKVALEFLGRRLTYAALWREVEAFAKGLQEAGLKPGDRVALMLPNSPQFVIAFYGTLLAGGVGVNTNPLYTPRELRHQLADAGAETLVILDHLLPRYLEVEKEVPVKRVVVTGIKDFLPFPKNLLYPLKAKRDGLPLGFPKREGFH
;
A
#
# COMPACT_ATOMS: atom_id res chain seq x y z
N MET A 1 -17.93 -20.89 28.98
CA MET A 1 -17.76 -19.40 28.98
C MET A 1 -16.30 -19.10 28.72
N LYS A 2 -15.98 -18.17 27.82
CA LYS A 2 -14.58 -17.83 27.52
C LYS A 2 -13.95 -17.08 28.71
N PRO A 3 -12.77 -17.50 29.23
CA PRO A 3 -12.21 -16.94 30.48
C PRO A 3 -12.01 -15.43 30.46
N TRP A 4 -11.65 -14.89 29.31
CA TRP A 4 -11.38 -13.46 29.14
C TRP A 4 -12.60 -12.55 29.21
N TYR A 5 -13.83 -13.08 29.13
CA TYR A 5 -15.04 -12.27 29.26
C TYR A 5 -15.23 -11.66 30.65
N ALA A 6 -14.56 -12.22 31.68
CA ALA A 6 -14.56 -11.68 33.04
C ALA A 6 -13.77 -10.37 33.16
N HIS A 7 -12.87 -10.09 32.20
CA HIS A 7 -11.99 -8.93 32.17
C HIS A 7 -12.45 -7.81 31.24
N TYR A 8 -13.65 -7.97 30.63
CA TYR A 8 -14.20 -6.93 29.77
C TYR A 8 -14.84 -5.83 30.62
N ASP A 9 -14.61 -4.59 30.24
CA ASP A 9 -15.28 -3.45 30.83
C ASP A 9 -16.81 -3.52 30.63
N PRO A 10 -17.60 -2.91 31.54
CA PRO A 10 -19.05 -2.83 31.36
C PRO A 10 -19.43 -2.21 30.02
N GLY A 11 -20.31 -2.89 29.30
CA GLY A 11 -20.81 -2.45 27.98
C GLY A 11 -20.00 -2.93 26.78
N VAL A 12 -18.85 -3.58 26.97
CA VAL A 12 -18.11 -4.21 25.86
C VAL A 12 -18.87 -5.47 25.39
N PRO A 13 -19.24 -5.55 24.10
CA PRO A 13 -19.90 -6.74 23.56
C PRO A 13 -19.02 -7.98 23.71
N LYS A 14 -19.60 -9.07 24.21
CA LYS A 14 -18.91 -10.36 24.38
C LYS A 14 -18.82 -11.17 23.09
N GLU A 15 -19.64 -10.84 22.12
CA GLU A 15 -19.65 -11.46 20.80
C GLU A 15 -18.92 -10.59 19.79
N ALA A 16 -18.18 -11.24 18.89
CA ALA A 16 -17.55 -10.52 17.78
C ALA A 16 -18.65 -9.92 16.88
N PRO A 17 -18.46 -8.70 16.36
CA PRO A 17 -19.37 -8.16 15.37
C PRO A 17 -19.44 -9.07 14.14
N ALA A 18 -20.53 -8.98 13.40
CA ALA A 18 -20.67 -9.71 12.14
C ALA A 18 -19.45 -9.48 11.24
N PRO A 19 -18.96 -10.51 10.53
CA PRO A 19 -17.86 -10.38 9.60
C PRO A 19 -18.13 -9.29 8.58
N ARG A 20 -17.15 -8.42 8.36
CA ARG A 20 -17.25 -7.31 7.43
C ARG A 20 -15.94 -7.16 6.66
N LEU A 21 -16.02 -6.91 5.35
CA LEU A 21 -14.84 -6.65 4.54
C LEU A 21 -14.27 -5.26 4.85
N LEU A 22 -12.94 -5.19 4.96
CA LEU A 22 -12.25 -3.92 5.24
C LEU A 22 -12.55 -2.82 4.21
N PRO A 23 -12.56 -3.09 2.88
CA PRO A 23 -12.93 -2.08 1.88
C PRO A 23 -14.35 -1.55 2.05
N GLU A 24 -15.32 -2.40 2.43
CA GLU A 24 -16.71 -1.98 2.69
C GLU A 24 -16.79 -1.02 3.88
N ALA A 25 -16.02 -1.29 4.95
CA ALA A 25 -15.94 -0.42 6.11
C ALA A 25 -15.39 0.97 5.75
N LEU A 26 -14.34 1.02 4.91
CA LEU A 26 -13.79 2.28 4.43
C LEU A 26 -14.77 3.02 3.51
N ALA A 27 -15.43 2.32 2.57
CA ALA A 27 -16.43 2.89 1.66
C ALA A 27 -17.59 3.53 2.41
N GLU A 28 -18.12 2.83 3.43
CA GLU A 28 -19.19 3.39 4.26
C GLU A 28 -18.73 4.62 5.04
N THR A 29 -17.52 4.57 5.62
CA THR A 29 -16.95 5.72 6.33
C THR A 29 -16.77 6.92 5.40
N ALA A 30 -16.32 6.69 4.17
CA ALA A 30 -16.16 7.74 3.15
C ALA A 30 -17.50 8.35 2.75
N ARG A 31 -18.58 7.56 2.68
CA ARG A 31 -19.94 8.06 2.42
C ARG A 31 -20.49 8.86 3.60
N ARG A 32 -20.27 8.39 4.83
CA ARG A 32 -20.79 9.05 6.05
C ARG A 32 -20.04 10.33 6.41
N PHE A 33 -18.74 10.37 6.16
CA PHE A 33 -17.86 11.44 6.58
C PHE A 33 -16.93 11.95 5.46
N PRO A 34 -17.45 12.27 4.26
CA PRO A 34 -16.64 12.51 3.06
C PRO A 34 -15.61 13.63 3.22
N LYS A 35 -15.94 14.68 3.99
CA LYS A 35 -15.10 15.86 4.20
C LYS A 35 -14.15 15.75 5.39
N LYS A 36 -14.30 14.73 6.26
CA LYS A 36 -13.37 14.55 7.38
C LYS A 36 -12.01 14.09 6.87
N VAL A 37 -10.95 14.55 7.53
CA VAL A 37 -9.58 14.12 7.26
C VAL A 37 -9.43 12.65 7.66
N ALA A 38 -9.03 11.82 6.71
CA ALA A 38 -8.73 10.39 6.90
C ALA A 38 -7.24 10.17 7.19
N LEU A 39 -6.37 10.88 6.46
CA LEU A 39 -4.92 10.77 6.58
C LEU A 39 -4.28 12.15 6.63
N GLU A 40 -3.24 12.26 7.44
CA GLU A 40 -2.32 13.41 7.43
C GLU A 40 -0.88 12.88 7.28
N PHE A 41 -0.16 13.41 6.28
CA PHE A 41 1.20 12.98 5.97
C PHE A 41 2.07 14.18 5.57
N LEU A 42 3.09 14.48 6.34
CA LEU A 42 4.07 15.56 6.10
C LEU A 42 3.45 16.93 5.83
N GLY A 43 2.22 17.16 6.36
CA GLY A 43 1.44 18.39 6.19
C GLY A 43 0.42 18.35 5.06
N ARG A 44 0.33 17.27 4.28
CA ARG A 44 -0.78 17.02 3.35
C ARG A 44 -1.90 16.27 4.06
N ARG A 45 -3.13 16.71 3.84
CA ARG A 45 -4.35 16.08 4.37
C ARG A 45 -5.16 15.48 3.24
N LEU A 46 -5.56 14.21 3.39
CA LEU A 46 -6.52 13.54 2.53
C LEU A 46 -7.83 13.36 3.29
N THR A 47 -8.94 13.77 2.69
CA THR A 47 -10.27 13.44 3.23
C THR A 47 -10.65 12.00 2.92
N TYR A 48 -11.64 11.46 3.63
CA TYR A 48 -12.15 10.12 3.35
C TYR A 48 -12.65 9.97 1.90
N ALA A 49 -13.31 10.98 1.34
CA ALA A 49 -13.74 10.94 -0.06
C ALA A 49 -12.55 10.92 -1.04
N ALA A 50 -11.48 11.67 -0.75
CA ALA A 50 -10.28 11.67 -1.57
C ALA A 50 -9.55 10.33 -1.47
N LEU A 51 -9.37 9.81 -0.25
CA LEU A 51 -8.76 8.51 -0.03
C LEU A 51 -9.51 7.39 -0.76
N TRP A 52 -10.84 7.37 -0.66
CA TRP A 52 -11.65 6.33 -1.32
C TRP A 52 -11.49 6.35 -2.84
N ARG A 53 -11.49 7.52 -3.48
CA ARG A 53 -11.24 7.66 -4.93
C ARG A 53 -9.87 7.11 -5.34
N GLU A 54 -8.84 7.37 -4.57
CA GLU A 54 -7.50 6.82 -4.83
C GLU A 54 -7.48 5.29 -4.69
N VAL A 55 -8.18 4.75 -3.69
CA VAL A 55 -8.34 3.30 -3.48
C VAL A 55 -9.06 2.64 -4.66
N GLU A 56 -10.17 3.24 -5.14
CA GLU A 56 -10.91 2.74 -6.32
C GLU A 56 -10.05 2.80 -7.58
N ALA A 57 -9.34 3.90 -7.80
CA ALA A 57 -8.46 4.06 -8.96
C ALA A 57 -7.33 3.03 -8.95
N PHE A 58 -6.71 2.80 -7.79
CA PHE A 58 -5.65 1.81 -7.64
C PHE A 58 -6.18 0.38 -7.87
N ALA A 59 -7.33 0.04 -7.29
CA ALA A 59 -7.96 -1.27 -7.49
C ALA A 59 -8.26 -1.53 -8.97
N LYS A 60 -8.83 -0.54 -9.66
CA LYS A 60 -9.11 -0.61 -11.11
C LYS A 60 -7.81 -0.81 -11.90
N GLY A 61 -6.76 -0.04 -11.59
CA GLY A 61 -5.46 -0.19 -12.25
C GLY A 61 -4.85 -1.58 -12.08
N LEU A 62 -4.96 -2.19 -10.89
CA LEU A 62 -4.52 -3.57 -10.67
C LEU A 62 -5.32 -4.59 -11.50
N GLN A 63 -6.64 -4.42 -11.60
CA GLN A 63 -7.51 -5.29 -12.39
C GLN A 63 -7.21 -5.15 -13.89
N GLU A 64 -7.02 -3.92 -14.40
CA GLU A 64 -6.63 -3.65 -15.79
C GLU A 64 -5.23 -4.23 -16.11
N ALA A 65 -4.32 -4.23 -15.12
CA ALA A 65 -3.02 -4.89 -15.23
C ALA A 65 -3.11 -6.42 -15.09
N GLY A 66 -4.32 -7.00 -14.99
CA GLY A 66 -4.56 -8.44 -14.99
C GLY A 66 -4.40 -9.11 -13.62
N LEU A 67 -4.55 -8.38 -12.49
CA LEU A 67 -4.67 -8.99 -11.17
C LEU A 67 -5.94 -9.83 -11.08
N LYS A 68 -5.81 -11.04 -10.57
CA LYS A 68 -6.95 -11.96 -10.34
C LYS A 68 -7.27 -12.06 -8.85
N PRO A 69 -8.52 -12.40 -8.49
CA PRO A 69 -8.85 -12.68 -7.10
C PRO A 69 -7.93 -13.74 -6.48
N GLY A 70 -7.41 -13.45 -5.29
CA GLY A 70 -6.45 -14.31 -4.58
C GLY A 70 -4.98 -14.10 -4.95
N ASP A 71 -4.66 -13.29 -5.99
CA ASP A 71 -3.27 -12.93 -6.30
C ASP A 71 -2.65 -12.14 -5.14
N ARG A 72 -1.39 -12.46 -4.84
CA ARG A 72 -0.64 -11.80 -3.75
C ARG A 72 0.08 -10.56 -4.28
N VAL A 73 -0.10 -9.47 -3.55
CA VAL A 73 0.51 -8.16 -3.82
C VAL A 73 1.42 -7.80 -2.66
N ALA A 74 2.73 -7.82 -2.87
CA ALA A 74 3.72 -7.38 -1.90
C ALA A 74 3.73 -5.84 -1.82
N LEU A 75 3.58 -5.30 -0.61
CA LEU A 75 3.51 -3.88 -0.33
C LEU A 75 4.76 -3.44 0.42
N MET A 76 5.83 -3.08 -0.31
CA MET A 76 7.09 -2.60 0.26
C MET A 76 7.07 -1.07 0.40
N LEU A 77 6.19 -0.62 1.28
CA LEU A 77 5.90 0.79 1.51
C LEU A 77 5.99 1.12 3.02
N PRO A 78 6.51 2.28 3.41
CA PRO A 78 6.45 2.75 4.78
C PRO A 78 5.03 3.22 5.12
N ASN A 79 4.81 3.63 6.39
CA ASN A 79 3.58 4.26 6.83
C ASN A 79 3.35 5.57 6.06
N SER A 80 2.61 5.49 4.98
CA SER A 80 2.37 6.58 4.05
C SER A 80 0.99 6.47 3.42
N PRO A 81 0.45 7.51 2.79
CA PRO A 81 -0.82 7.42 2.07
C PRO A 81 -0.81 6.34 0.99
N GLN A 82 0.31 6.15 0.30
CA GLN A 82 0.49 5.12 -0.71
C GLN A 82 0.26 3.71 -0.14
N PHE A 83 0.75 3.45 1.09
CA PHE A 83 0.53 2.16 1.75
C PHE A 83 -0.96 1.91 1.99
N VAL A 84 -1.67 2.90 2.53
CA VAL A 84 -3.11 2.78 2.81
C VAL A 84 -3.89 2.56 1.52
N ILE A 85 -3.59 3.35 0.47
CA ILE A 85 -4.22 3.24 -0.84
C ILE A 85 -3.96 1.86 -1.45
N ALA A 86 -2.70 1.43 -1.47
CA ALA A 86 -2.32 0.14 -2.06
C ALA A 86 -2.90 -1.04 -1.28
N PHE A 87 -2.93 -0.98 0.06
CA PHE A 87 -3.52 -2.02 0.89
C PHE A 87 -5.03 -2.18 0.63
N TYR A 88 -5.80 -1.11 0.80
CA TYR A 88 -7.24 -1.16 0.58
C TYR A 88 -7.61 -1.40 -0.89
N GLY A 89 -6.84 -0.84 -1.83
CA GLY A 89 -7.05 -1.06 -3.26
C GLY A 89 -6.76 -2.50 -3.68
N THR A 90 -5.74 -3.13 -3.12
CA THR A 90 -5.47 -4.57 -3.32
C THR A 90 -6.64 -5.43 -2.84
N LEU A 91 -7.14 -5.17 -1.63
CA LEU A 91 -8.30 -5.90 -1.09
C LEU A 91 -9.57 -5.65 -1.91
N LEU A 92 -9.79 -4.42 -2.37
CA LEU A 92 -10.94 -4.05 -3.21
C LEU A 92 -10.87 -4.73 -4.59
N ALA A 93 -9.66 -4.90 -5.13
CA ALA A 93 -9.44 -5.63 -6.38
C ALA A 93 -9.60 -7.16 -6.25
N GLY A 94 -9.77 -7.67 -5.03
CA GLY A 94 -9.87 -9.10 -4.72
C GLY A 94 -8.52 -9.78 -4.44
N GLY A 95 -7.43 -9.01 -4.38
CA GLY A 95 -6.09 -9.51 -4.09
C GLY A 95 -5.82 -9.72 -2.59
N VAL A 96 -4.68 -10.33 -2.29
CA VAL A 96 -4.16 -10.55 -0.94
C VAL A 96 -2.96 -9.63 -0.70
N GLY A 97 -3.06 -8.72 0.26
CA GLY A 97 -1.95 -7.83 0.63
C GLY A 97 -0.90 -8.54 1.46
N VAL A 98 0.36 -8.52 1.00
CA VAL A 98 1.53 -9.05 1.70
C VAL A 98 2.38 -7.88 2.17
N ASN A 99 2.27 -7.53 3.45
CA ASN A 99 3.06 -6.44 4.01
C ASN A 99 4.54 -6.81 4.02
N THR A 100 5.34 -6.03 3.32
CA THR A 100 6.77 -6.26 3.12
C THR A 100 7.56 -5.11 3.73
N ASN A 101 8.50 -5.42 4.62
CA ASN A 101 9.25 -4.39 5.33
C ASN A 101 10.12 -3.57 4.36
N PRO A 102 9.95 -2.23 4.30
CA PRO A 102 10.75 -1.37 3.43
C PRO A 102 12.24 -1.31 3.82
N LEU A 103 12.62 -1.85 4.97
CA LEU A 103 14.02 -1.94 5.41
C LEU A 103 14.69 -3.26 5.01
N TYR A 104 13.97 -4.20 4.42
CA TYR A 104 14.56 -5.47 3.97
C TYR A 104 15.74 -5.27 3.03
N THR A 105 16.77 -6.07 3.25
CA THR A 105 17.87 -6.26 2.32
C THR A 105 17.37 -7.00 1.06
N PRO A 106 18.10 -6.97 -0.06
CA PRO A 106 17.76 -7.75 -1.26
C PRO A 106 17.50 -9.23 -0.96
N ARG A 107 18.31 -9.85 -0.11
CA ARG A 107 18.16 -11.26 0.29
C ARG A 107 16.87 -11.53 1.05
N GLU A 108 16.50 -10.67 2.00
CA GLU A 108 15.26 -10.79 2.76
C GLU A 108 14.04 -10.54 1.87
N LEU A 109 14.12 -9.54 0.97
CA LEU A 109 13.08 -9.27 0.00
C LEU A 109 12.85 -10.47 -0.92
N ARG A 110 13.91 -11.08 -1.46
CA ARG A 110 13.83 -12.29 -2.25
C ARG A 110 13.10 -13.41 -1.51
N HIS A 111 13.49 -13.67 -0.26
CA HIS A 111 12.85 -14.70 0.55
C HIS A 111 11.37 -14.43 0.74
N GLN A 112 11.01 -13.20 1.13
CA GLN A 112 9.63 -12.80 1.35
C GLN A 112 8.76 -12.94 0.09
N LEU A 113 9.25 -12.48 -1.08
CA LEU A 113 8.53 -12.58 -2.33
C LEU A 113 8.33 -14.03 -2.78
N ALA A 114 9.37 -14.85 -2.64
CA ALA A 114 9.32 -16.28 -3.00
C ALA A 114 8.37 -17.05 -2.08
N ASP A 115 8.47 -16.88 -0.77
CA ASP A 115 7.65 -17.57 0.24
C ASP A 115 6.17 -17.19 0.09
N ALA A 116 5.87 -15.89 -0.07
CA ALA A 116 4.52 -15.42 -0.29
C ALA A 116 3.96 -15.80 -1.67
N GLY A 117 4.80 -16.14 -2.63
CA GLY A 117 4.42 -16.31 -4.04
C GLY A 117 3.78 -15.04 -4.61
N ALA A 118 4.35 -13.86 -4.27
CA ALA A 118 3.81 -12.58 -4.71
C ALA A 118 4.08 -12.36 -6.20
N GLU A 119 3.03 -12.04 -6.96
CA GLU A 119 3.10 -11.78 -8.40
C GLU A 119 3.10 -10.28 -8.75
N THR A 120 2.83 -9.44 -7.76
CA THR A 120 2.85 -7.98 -7.88
C THR A 120 3.65 -7.41 -6.71
N LEU A 121 4.50 -6.43 -7.01
CA LEU A 121 5.25 -5.66 -6.01
C LEU A 121 4.89 -4.18 -6.13
N VAL A 122 4.44 -3.58 -5.04
CA VAL A 122 4.27 -2.12 -4.92
C VAL A 122 5.41 -1.59 -4.07
N ILE A 123 6.20 -0.67 -4.62
CA ILE A 123 7.45 -0.23 -4.02
C ILE A 123 7.71 1.26 -4.23
N LEU A 124 8.43 1.90 -3.30
CA LEU A 124 8.94 3.25 -3.51
C LEU A 124 10.11 3.27 -4.50
N ASP A 125 10.18 4.33 -5.30
CA ASP A 125 11.22 4.55 -6.31
C ASP A 125 12.64 4.38 -5.75
N HIS A 126 12.95 4.98 -4.60
CA HIS A 126 14.26 4.88 -3.97
C HIS A 126 14.59 3.50 -3.35
N LEU A 127 13.60 2.63 -3.18
CA LEU A 127 13.80 1.25 -2.71
C LEU A 127 13.90 0.26 -3.87
N LEU A 128 13.48 0.66 -5.07
CA LEU A 128 13.46 -0.19 -6.26
C LEU A 128 14.80 -0.88 -6.56
N PRO A 129 15.99 -0.25 -6.38
CA PRO A 129 17.27 -0.92 -6.60
C PRO A 129 17.41 -2.24 -5.85
N ARG A 130 16.85 -2.36 -4.64
CA ARG A 130 16.89 -3.61 -3.85
C ARG A 130 16.14 -4.76 -4.53
N TYR A 131 15.04 -4.47 -5.19
CA TYR A 131 14.33 -5.46 -5.99
C TYR A 131 15.09 -5.82 -7.27
N LEU A 132 15.66 -4.83 -7.97
CA LEU A 132 16.40 -5.05 -9.20
C LEU A 132 17.62 -5.96 -9.02
N GLU A 133 18.23 -5.98 -7.82
CA GLU A 133 19.33 -6.90 -7.49
C GLU A 133 18.89 -8.39 -7.49
N VAL A 134 17.63 -8.66 -7.15
CA VAL A 134 17.09 -10.02 -7.00
C VAL A 134 16.01 -10.38 -8.03
N GLU A 135 15.69 -9.47 -8.93
CA GLU A 135 14.61 -9.62 -9.90
C GLU A 135 14.73 -10.90 -10.75
N LYS A 136 15.96 -11.28 -11.12
CA LYS A 136 16.21 -12.50 -11.92
C LYS A 136 15.93 -13.77 -11.14
N GLU A 137 16.06 -13.74 -9.80
CA GLU A 137 15.85 -14.89 -8.93
C GLU A 137 14.39 -15.04 -8.51
N VAL A 138 13.67 -13.91 -8.40
CA VAL A 138 12.27 -13.86 -7.98
C VAL A 138 11.49 -12.85 -8.84
N PRO A 139 11.28 -13.16 -10.12
CA PRO A 139 10.56 -12.26 -11.02
C PRO A 139 9.09 -12.13 -10.61
N VAL A 140 8.62 -10.90 -10.43
CA VAL A 140 7.19 -10.62 -10.30
C VAL A 140 6.61 -10.19 -11.65
N LYS A 141 5.34 -10.44 -11.89
CA LYS A 141 4.68 -10.08 -13.16
C LYS A 141 4.48 -8.57 -13.30
N ARG A 142 4.33 -7.87 -12.17
CA ARG A 142 4.01 -6.43 -12.13
C ARG A 142 4.78 -5.74 -11.02
N VAL A 143 5.40 -4.63 -11.35
CA VAL A 143 6.06 -3.72 -10.38
C VAL A 143 5.39 -2.36 -10.48
N VAL A 144 4.70 -1.96 -9.42
CA VAL A 144 4.07 -0.64 -9.31
C VAL A 144 4.99 0.25 -8.49
N VAL A 145 5.50 1.31 -9.11
CA VAL A 145 6.45 2.23 -8.49
C VAL A 145 5.76 3.55 -8.16
N THR A 146 5.94 4.01 -6.94
CA THR A 146 5.44 5.32 -6.46
C THR A 146 6.55 6.08 -5.76
N GLY A 147 6.40 7.40 -5.66
CA GLY A 147 7.37 8.27 -4.99
C GLY A 147 6.75 9.01 -3.80
N ILE A 148 7.55 9.28 -2.77
CA ILE A 148 7.11 10.10 -1.62
C ILE A 148 6.59 11.47 -2.08
N LYS A 149 7.19 12.04 -3.15
CA LYS A 149 6.79 13.34 -3.70
C LYS A 149 5.31 13.43 -4.10
N ASP A 150 4.71 12.29 -4.50
CA ASP A 150 3.34 12.23 -5.04
C ASP A 150 2.29 12.63 -3.98
N PHE A 151 2.65 12.46 -2.71
CA PHE A 151 1.81 12.83 -1.56
C PHE A 151 2.42 13.93 -0.68
N LEU A 152 3.39 14.68 -1.17
CA LEU A 152 3.85 15.89 -0.50
C LEU A 152 2.97 17.11 -0.85
N PRO A 153 2.76 18.05 0.10
CA PRO A 153 2.09 19.31 -0.21
C PRO A 153 2.98 20.23 -1.04
N PHE A 154 2.35 21.16 -1.77
CA PHE A 154 3.07 22.28 -2.38
C PHE A 154 3.69 23.18 -1.29
N PRO A 155 4.93 23.71 -1.47
CA PRO A 155 5.86 23.48 -2.60
C PRO A 155 6.79 22.27 -2.38
N LYS A 156 6.65 21.49 -1.30
CA LYS A 156 7.57 20.39 -0.96
C LYS A 156 7.67 19.34 -2.07
N ASN A 157 6.58 19.07 -2.79
CA ASN A 157 6.55 18.12 -3.91
C ASN A 157 7.47 18.55 -5.06
N LEU A 158 7.59 19.85 -5.35
CA LEU A 158 8.48 20.38 -6.37
C LEU A 158 9.95 20.39 -5.93
N LEU A 159 10.21 20.60 -4.65
CA LEU A 159 11.56 20.67 -4.08
C LEU A 159 12.12 19.28 -3.75
N TYR A 160 11.29 18.28 -3.63
CA TYR A 160 11.69 16.92 -3.24
C TYR A 160 12.74 16.31 -4.17
N PRO A 161 12.67 16.43 -5.53
CA PRO A 161 13.70 15.88 -6.41
C PRO A 161 15.09 16.47 -6.16
N LEU A 162 15.19 17.76 -5.83
CA LEU A 162 16.46 18.39 -5.49
C LEU A 162 17.02 17.85 -4.18
N LYS A 163 16.17 17.67 -3.17
CA LYS A 163 16.56 17.07 -1.91
C LYS A 163 17.01 15.62 -2.11
N ALA A 164 16.22 14.81 -2.81
CA ALA A 164 16.54 13.41 -3.08
C ALA A 164 17.89 13.26 -3.82
N LYS A 165 18.14 14.11 -4.83
CA LYS A 165 19.43 14.13 -5.53
C LYS A 165 20.59 14.47 -4.60
N ARG A 166 20.43 15.46 -3.71
CA ARG A 166 21.45 15.82 -2.71
C ARG A 166 21.70 14.66 -1.73
N ASP A 167 20.65 13.97 -1.33
CA ASP A 167 20.72 12.86 -0.38
C ASP A 167 21.12 11.52 -1.06
N GLY A 168 21.45 11.54 -2.37
CA GLY A 168 21.86 10.36 -3.14
C GLY A 168 20.76 9.31 -3.37
N LEU A 169 19.49 9.70 -3.22
CA LEU A 169 18.37 8.78 -3.40
C LEU A 169 18.06 8.64 -4.91
N PRO A 170 17.98 7.40 -5.43
CA PRO A 170 17.53 7.18 -6.80
C PRO A 170 16.04 7.54 -6.92
N LEU A 171 15.70 8.18 -8.04
CA LEU A 171 14.31 8.53 -8.36
C LEU A 171 13.92 7.96 -9.72
N GLY A 172 12.66 7.56 -9.82
CA GLY A 172 12.09 6.99 -11.04
C GLY A 172 12.31 5.49 -11.16
N PHE A 173 11.96 4.95 -12.32
CA PHE A 173 12.00 3.52 -12.59
C PHE A 173 12.25 3.25 -14.08
N PRO A 174 12.72 2.02 -14.45
CA PRO A 174 12.89 1.62 -15.85
C PRO A 174 11.56 1.63 -16.61
N LYS A 175 11.54 2.26 -17.79
CA LYS A 175 10.38 2.19 -18.71
C LYS A 175 10.45 0.90 -19.50
N ARG A 176 9.90 -0.18 -18.96
CA ARG A 176 9.83 -1.49 -19.60
C ARG A 176 8.56 -2.22 -19.20
N GLU A 177 8.23 -3.30 -19.92
CA GLU A 177 7.08 -4.14 -19.62
C GLU A 177 7.09 -4.63 -18.16
N GLY A 178 5.91 -4.67 -17.54
CA GLY A 178 5.72 -5.07 -16.14
C GLY A 178 5.99 -3.96 -15.12
N PHE A 179 6.46 -2.77 -15.54
CA PHE A 179 6.66 -1.61 -14.66
C PHE A 179 5.59 -0.53 -14.93
N HIS A 180 4.93 -0.09 -13.85
CA HIS A 180 3.81 0.86 -13.87
C HIS A 180 4.01 2.00 -12.89
#